data_ca008713eb43cb09590fd69e9c4a9a72
#
_entry.id   ca008713eb43cb09590fd69e9c4a9a72
#
_cell.length_a   1.000
_cell.length_b   1.000
_cell.length_c   1.000
_cell.angle_alpha   90.00
_cell.angle_beta   90.00
_cell.angle_gamma   90.00
#
_symmetry.space_group_name_H-M   'P 1'
#
loop_
_entity.id
_entity.type
_entity.pdbx_description
1 polymer ?
#
loop_
_entity_poly.entity_id
_entity_poly.type
_entity_poly.pdbx_seq_one_letter_code
_entity_poly.pdbx_strand_id
1 'polypeptide(L)'
;MNDVPVLLDCDVLVGHDVTTGRWSRAETVRDVMKATGISGGVVSSLRATYFDVPSGNDEAAQVAGGNGWTVCPVLDLRDPLGAERELERLLSGPERPRAIRLAPTSQGVEPSFPAFGHVVRLLVDAGVTIFTEGDVRKIGPALRGLGARVVFLDTHFYHLGDFVVMARGETGFHTSTRMLTGPDSLEIVATEVGADRLVLGCRTPFHESQAVVRRLLTSRLSPEEIARTGSHNLTRLLERP
;
A
#
# COMPACT_ATOMS: atom_id res chain seq x y z
N MET A 1 -28.92 13.49 5.52
CA MET A 1 -27.67 13.40 6.32
C MET A 1 -26.61 12.84 5.38
N ASN A 2 -25.60 13.62 5.03
CA ASN A 2 -24.48 13.06 4.26
C ASN A 2 -23.71 12.17 5.23
N ASP A 3 -23.80 10.85 5.05
CA ASP A 3 -22.97 9.92 5.79
C ASP A 3 -21.50 10.24 5.52
N VAL A 4 -20.75 10.49 6.60
CA VAL A 4 -19.29 10.68 6.49
C VAL A 4 -18.69 9.37 5.99
N PRO A 5 -17.97 9.36 4.87
CA PRO A 5 -17.43 8.11 4.33
C PRO A 5 -16.46 7.46 5.33
N VAL A 6 -16.50 6.15 5.41
CA VAL A 6 -15.48 5.39 6.13
C VAL A 6 -14.15 5.55 5.39
N LEU A 7 -13.08 5.85 6.14
CA LEU A 7 -11.74 6.06 5.59
C LEU A 7 -10.77 5.01 6.15
N LEU A 8 -10.07 4.29 5.26
CA LEU A 8 -9.06 3.30 5.59
C LEU A 8 -7.74 3.67 4.90
N ASP A 9 -6.67 3.82 5.67
CA ASP A 9 -5.34 4.12 5.12
C ASP A 9 -4.63 2.84 4.67
N CYS A 10 -4.30 2.73 3.41
CA CYS A 10 -3.58 1.58 2.85
C CYS A 10 -2.06 1.59 3.13
N ASP A 11 -1.52 2.65 3.71
CA ASP A 11 -0.07 2.83 3.93
C ASP A 11 0.23 3.36 5.33
N VAL A 12 0.02 2.50 6.34
CA VAL A 12 0.33 2.80 7.75
C VAL A 12 1.67 2.19 8.12
N LEU A 13 2.56 2.97 8.74
CA LEU A 13 3.89 2.53 9.11
C LEU A 13 4.13 2.65 10.61
N VAL A 14 4.70 1.60 11.21
CA VAL A 14 5.14 1.58 12.61
C VAL A 14 6.63 1.27 12.71
N GLY A 15 7.25 1.68 13.81
CA GLY A 15 8.66 1.44 14.07
C GLY A 15 9.54 2.68 13.81
N HIS A 16 10.84 2.45 13.68
CA HIS A 16 11.86 3.48 13.51
C HIS A 16 12.17 3.72 12.03
N ASP A 17 11.95 4.93 11.57
CA ASP A 17 12.41 5.38 10.23
C ASP A 17 13.87 5.85 10.32
N VAL A 18 14.74 5.04 9.76
CA VAL A 18 16.20 5.29 9.77
C VAL A 18 16.59 6.49 8.92
N THR A 19 15.77 6.89 7.96
CA THR A 19 16.07 8.00 7.04
C THR A 19 15.81 9.35 7.70
N THR A 20 14.82 9.42 8.58
CA THR A 20 14.42 10.66 9.27
C THR A 20 14.71 10.64 10.77
N GLY A 21 15.10 9.51 11.34
CA GLY A 21 15.27 9.31 12.78
C GLY A 21 13.97 9.32 13.59
N ARG A 22 12.81 9.35 12.93
CA ARG A 22 11.49 9.44 13.59
C ARG A 22 11.01 8.06 14.02
N TRP A 23 10.36 8.03 15.19
CA TRP A 23 9.65 6.85 15.68
C TRP A 23 8.14 6.98 15.44
N SER A 24 7.54 5.91 14.94
CA SER A 24 6.10 5.73 14.85
C SER A 24 5.65 4.64 15.81
N ARG A 25 5.01 5.04 16.89
CA ARG A 25 4.37 4.12 17.83
C ARG A 25 2.89 3.97 17.49
N ALA A 26 2.28 2.86 17.88
CA ALA A 26 0.85 2.61 17.66
C ALA A 26 -0.04 3.74 18.20
N GLU A 27 0.33 4.34 19.36
CA GLU A 27 -0.38 5.48 19.94
C GLU A 27 -0.36 6.69 19.00
N THR A 28 0.83 7.05 18.48
CA THR A 28 1.00 8.17 17.55
C THR A 28 0.15 7.96 16.27
N VAL A 29 0.13 6.73 15.76
CA VAL A 29 -0.70 6.39 14.60
C VAL A 29 -2.18 6.56 14.92
N ARG A 30 -2.66 6.04 16.05
CA ARG A 30 -4.06 6.21 16.48
C ARG A 30 -4.46 7.68 16.60
N ASP A 31 -3.60 8.50 17.21
CA ASP A 31 -3.87 9.92 17.40
C ASP A 31 -4.01 10.65 16.05
N VAL A 32 -3.11 10.38 15.11
CA VAL A 32 -3.19 10.94 13.74
C VAL A 32 -4.45 10.46 13.02
N MET A 33 -4.75 9.16 13.05
CA MET A 33 -5.95 8.60 12.44
C MET A 33 -7.22 9.23 13.02
N LYS A 34 -7.32 9.33 14.35
CA LYS A 34 -8.46 9.96 15.03
C LYS A 34 -8.61 11.42 14.61
N ALA A 35 -7.52 12.17 14.55
CA ALA A 35 -7.53 13.59 14.16
C ALA A 35 -7.95 13.80 12.71
N THR A 36 -7.77 12.80 11.85
CA THR A 36 -8.06 12.88 10.40
C THR A 36 -9.32 12.14 9.98
N GLY A 37 -10.01 11.49 10.91
CA GLY A 37 -11.23 10.70 10.62
C GLY A 37 -10.96 9.35 9.96
N ILE A 38 -9.69 8.90 9.94
CA ILE A 38 -9.32 7.56 9.45
C ILE A 38 -9.68 6.54 10.53
N SER A 39 -10.48 5.53 10.18
CA SER A 39 -11.03 4.54 11.12
C SER A 39 -10.19 3.27 11.23
N GLY A 40 -9.25 3.04 10.32
CA GLY A 40 -8.38 1.87 10.29
C GLY A 40 -7.43 1.87 9.12
N GLY A 41 -6.70 0.78 8.94
CA GLY A 41 -5.77 0.72 7.81
C GLY A 41 -4.95 -0.56 7.73
N VAL A 42 -3.99 -0.52 6.82
CA VAL A 42 -3.05 -1.60 6.52
C VAL A 42 -1.67 -1.20 7.05
N VAL A 43 -1.15 -1.96 8.00
CA VAL A 43 0.07 -1.62 8.74
C VAL A 43 1.25 -2.48 8.35
N SER A 44 2.40 -1.85 8.13
CA SER A 44 3.71 -2.48 7.91
C SER A 44 4.74 -1.95 8.90
N SER A 45 5.76 -2.77 9.20
CA SER A 45 6.86 -2.36 10.07
C SER A 45 8.04 -1.81 9.29
N LEU A 46 8.57 -0.67 9.74
CA LEU A 46 9.84 -0.11 9.27
C LEU A 46 11.04 -0.97 9.69
N ARG A 47 10.94 -1.69 10.82
CA ARG A 47 11.94 -2.67 11.22
C ARG A 47 12.06 -3.79 10.19
N ALA A 48 10.92 -4.32 9.69
CA ALA A 48 10.92 -5.31 8.63
C ALA A 48 11.50 -4.76 7.32
N THR A 49 11.26 -3.49 7.02
CA THR A 49 11.77 -2.85 5.80
C THR A 49 13.29 -2.71 5.79
N TYR A 50 13.89 -2.32 6.94
CA TYR A 50 15.29 -1.90 6.99
C TYR A 50 16.24 -2.89 7.65
N PHE A 51 15.77 -3.73 8.60
CA PHE A 51 16.65 -4.48 9.49
C PHE A 51 16.36 -5.98 9.56
N ASP A 52 15.20 -6.34 10.11
CA ASP A 52 14.87 -7.70 10.53
C ASP A 52 13.42 -8.01 10.17
N VAL A 53 13.28 -8.74 9.06
CA VAL A 53 11.96 -9.00 8.48
C VAL A 53 11.07 -9.82 9.41
N PRO A 54 11.47 -10.99 9.96
CA PRO A 54 10.59 -11.77 10.81
C PRO A 54 10.12 -10.99 12.06
N SER A 55 11.08 -10.40 12.81
CA SER A 55 10.74 -9.64 14.03
C SER A 55 9.89 -8.40 13.73
N GLY A 56 10.15 -7.73 12.61
CA GLY A 56 9.35 -6.57 12.20
C GLY A 56 7.95 -6.95 11.76
N ASN A 57 7.79 -8.07 11.05
CA ASN A 57 6.47 -8.58 10.66
C ASN A 57 5.65 -9.01 11.89
N ASP A 58 6.29 -9.63 12.88
CA ASP A 58 5.64 -9.99 14.14
C ASP A 58 5.22 -8.74 14.95
N GLU A 59 6.07 -7.68 14.97
CA GLU A 59 5.72 -6.37 15.53
C GLU A 59 4.49 -5.76 14.84
N ALA A 60 4.46 -5.74 13.52
CA ALA A 60 3.33 -5.22 12.76
C ALA A 60 2.04 -6.02 13.02
N ALA A 61 2.14 -7.35 13.10
CA ALA A 61 1.01 -8.22 13.42
C ALA A 61 0.45 -7.95 14.82
N GLN A 62 1.31 -7.78 15.81
CA GLN A 62 0.90 -7.43 17.18
C GLN A 62 0.18 -6.07 17.22
N VAL A 63 0.72 -5.06 16.53
CA VAL A 63 0.09 -3.73 16.46
C VAL A 63 -1.24 -3.81 15.74
N ALA A 64 -1.32 -4.54 14.61
CA ALA A 64 -2.55 -4.68 13.84
C ALA A 64 -3.65 -5.35 14.67
N GLY A 65 -3.36 -6.49 15.31
CA GLY A 65 -4.32 -7.23 16.14
C GLY A 65 -4.85 -6.41 17.30
N GLY A 66 -3.97 -5.67 17.99
CA GLY A 66 -4.36 -4.80 19.11
C GLY A 66 -5.23 -3.60 18.73
N ASN A 67 -5.35 -3.27 17.43
CA ASN A 67 -6.09 -2.11 16.95
C ASN A 67 -7.21 -2.46 15.94
N GLY A 68 -7.39 -3.73 15.60
CA GLY A 68 -8.34 -4.15 14.56
C GLY A 68 -7.92 -3.71 13.15
N TRP A 69 -6.62 -3.50 12.92
CA TRP A 69 -6.08 -3.15 11.60
C TRP A 69 -5.64 -4.41 10.85
N THR A 70 -5.36 -4.27 9.56
CA THR A 70 -4.84 -5.38 8.74
C THR A 70 -3.32 -5.31 8.68
N VAL A 71 -2.65 -6.42 8.95
CA VAL A 71 -1.19 -6.50 8.76
C VAL A 71 -0.84 -6.66 7.28
N CYS A 72 0.20 -5.95 6.84
CA CYS A 72 0.85 -6.12 5.55
C CYS A 72 2.34 -6.38 5.80
N PRO A 73 2.72 -7.66 5.92
CA PRO A 73 4.11 -8.03 6.12
C PRO A 73 5.01 -7.55 4.97
N VAL A 74 6.28 -7.34 5.28
CA VAL A 74 7.32 -6.96 4.31
C VAL A 74 8.14 -8.20 3.95
N LEU A 75 8.60 -8.29 2.71
CA LEU A 75 9.63 -9.26 2.30
C LEU A 75 10.93 -8.55 1.96
N ASP A 76 12.06 -9.20 2.24
CA ASP A 76 13.39 -8.66 1.93
C ASP A 76 13.80 -9.02 0.50
N LEU A 77 13.80 -8.03 -0.37
CA LEU A 77 14.21 -8.19 -1.76
C LEU A 77 15.73 -8.36 -1.92
N ARG A 78 16.52 -8.04 -0.87
CA ARG A 78 17.98 -8.23 -0.84
C ARG A 78 18.38 -9.69 -0.59
N ASP A 79 17.49 -10.46 0.09
CA ASP A 79 17.63 -11.91 0.32
C ASP A 79 16.40 -12.65 -0.23
N PRO A 80 16.35 -12.96 -1.54
CA PRO A 80 15.18 -13.61 -2.15
C PRO A 80 14.89 -15.01 -1.58
N LEU A 81 15.91 -15.73 -1.13
CA LEU A 81 15.72 -17.04 -0.48
C LEU A 81 15.17 -16.89 0.95
N GLY A 82 15.57 -15.85 1.65
CA GLY A 82 15.00 -15.48 2.94
C GLY A 82 13.55 -15.01 2.79
N ALA A 83 13.25 -14.26 1.74
CA ALA A 83 11.90 -13.84 1.42
C ALA A 83 10.96 -15.04 1.13
N GLU A 84 11.44 -16.05 0.42
CA GLU A 84 10.72 -17.31 0.18
C GLU A 84 10.38 -18.01 1.50
N ARG A 85 11.38 -18.23 2.38
CA ARG A 85 11.15 -18.84 3.70
C ARG A 85 10.19 -18.04 4.58
N GLU A 86 10.32 -16.72 4.57
CA GLU A 86 9.41 -15.85 5.34
C GLU A 86 7.97 -15.92 4.78
N LEU A 87 7.82 -15.93 3.46
CA LEU A 87 6.51 -16.10 2.84
C LEU A 87 5.88 -17.44 3.23
N GLU A 88 6.63 -18.53 3.19
CA GLU A 88 6.18 -19.85 3.64
C GLU A 88 5.74 -19.82 5.12
N ARG A 89 6.53 -19.19 5.99
CA ARG A 89 6.19 -19.00 7.42
C ARG A 89 4.85 -18.26 7.57
N LEU A 90 4.68 -17.15 6.86
CA LEU A 90 3.47 -16.34 6.92
C LEU A 90 2.25 -17.07 6.37
N LEU A 91 2.40 -17.82 5.27
CA LEU A 91 1.29 -18.57 4.65
C LEU A 91 0.88 -19.81 5.48
N SER A 92 1.80 -20.37 6.26
CA SER A 92 1.56 -21.52 7.15
C SER A 92 1.02 -21.10 8.52
N GLY A 93 1.07 -19.81 8.84
CA GLY A 93 0.56 -19.25 10.09
C GLY A 93 -0.96 -19.28 10.21
N PRO A 94 -1.50 -19.03 11.43
CA PRO A 94 -2.95 -19.05 11.68
C PRO A 94 -3.71 -17.98 10.88
N GLU A 95 -3.08 -16.86 10.62
CA GLU A 95 -3.64 -15.76 9.85
C GLU A 95 -2.80 -15.54 8.60
N ARG A 96 -3.24 -16.10 7.48
CA ARG A 96 -2.59 -15.88 6.18
C ARG A 96 -2.69 -14.40 5.79
N PRO A 97 -1.58 -13.75 5.39
CA PRO A 97 -1.62 -12.37 4.95
C PRO A 97 -2.49 -12.21 3.69
N ARG A 98 -3.23 -11.10 3.65
CA ARG A 98 -4.04 -10.69 2.49
C ARG A 98 -3.24 -9.83 1.52
N ALA A 99 -2.21 -9.20 2.06
CA ALA A 99 -1.32 -8.30 1.35
C ALA A 99 0.12 -8.50 1.82
N ILE A 100 1.07 -8.23 0.93
CA ILE A 100 2.51 -8.21 1.22
C ILE A 100 3.09 -6.91 0.65
N ARG A 101 3.96 -6.27 1.44
CA ARG A 101 4.68 -5.07 1.02
C ARG A 101 6.03 -5.42 0.42
N LEU A 102 6.32 -4.84 -0.74
CA LEU A 102 7.64 -4.79 -1.36
C LEU A 102 8.17 -3.36 -1.29
N ALA A 103 9.41 -3.21 -0.84
CA ALA A 103 10.05 -1.93 -0.63
C ALA A 103 11.35 -1.79 -1.47
N PRO A 104 11.27 -1.92 -2.81
CA PRO A 104 12.46 -1.96 -3.66
C PRO A 104 13.33 -0.70 -3.52
N THR A 105 12.72 0.48 -3.40
CA THR A 105 13.46 1.73 -3.22
C THR A 105 14.19 1.78 -1.88
N SER A 106 13.51 1.47 -0.78
CA SER A 106 14.10 1.47 0.57
C SER A 106 15.15 0.39 0.74
N GLN A 107 15.02 -0.74 0.04
CA GLN A 107 15.96 -1.86 0.08
C GLN A 107 17.06 -1.79 -0.98
N GLY A 108 17.04 -0.78 -1.86
CA GLY A 108 18.06 -0.60 -2.90
C GLY A 108 18.07 -1.71 -3.96
N VAL A 109 16.91 -2.30 -4.27
CA VAL A 109 16.77 -3.37 -5.25
C VAL A 109 16.07 -2.85 -6.50
N GLU A 110 16.73 -2.93 -7.66
CA GLU A 110 16.12 -2.54 -8.92
C GLU A 110 15.07 -3.58 -9.36
N PRO A 111 13.89 -3.14 -9.83
CA PRO A 111 12.83 -4.04 -10.29
C PRO A 111 13.21 -4.96 -11.46
N SER A 112 14.25 -4.62 -12.20
CA SER A 112 14.83 -5.46 -13.27
C SER A 112 15.69 -6.61 -12.76
N PHE A 113 16.04 -6.63 -11.46
CA PHE A 113 16.88 -7.70 -10.92
C PHE A 113 16.10 -9.02 -10.80
N PRO A 114 16.77 -10.18 -11.02
CA PRO A 114 16.12 -11.49 -10.92
C PRO A 114 15.43 -11.74 -9.57
N ALA A 115 16.02 -11.24 -8.47
CA ALA A 115 15.45 -11.33 -7.13
C ALA A 115 14.05 -10.72 -7.03
N PHE A 116 13.85 -9.51 -7.59
CA PHE A 116 12.53 -8.87 -7.60
C PHE A 116 11.51 -9.71 -8.36
N GLY A 117 11.84 -10.14 -9.58
CA GLY A 117 10.95 -10.97 -10.40
C GLY A 117 10.64 -12.34 -9.78
N HIS A 118 11.59 -12.93 -9.03
CA HIS A 118 11.38 -14.17 -8.29
C HIS A 118 10.34 -13.97 -7.17
N VAL A 119 10.55 -12.99 -6.29
CA VAL A 119 9.63 -12.70 -5.19
C VAL A 119 8.25 -12.34 -5.68
N VAL A 120 8.14 -11.54 -6.74
CA VAL A 120 6.84 -11.18 -7.35
C VAL A 120 6.08 -12.43 -7.80
N ARG A 121 6.72 -13.38 -8.48
CA ARG A 121 6.06 -14.62 -8.91
C ARG A 121 5.53 -15.41 -7.73
N LEU A 122 6.30 -15.56 -6.64
CA LEU A 122 5.83 -16.22 -5.42
C LEU A 122 4.57 -15.55 -4.86
N LEU A 123 4.50 -14.21 -4.88
CA LEU A 123 3.33 -13.49 -4.38
C LEU A 123 2.11 -13.64 -5.28
N VAL A 124 2.31 -13.66 -6.59
CA VAL A 124 1.22 -13.93 -7.56
C VAL A 124 0.67 -15.33 -7.36
N ASP A 125 1.55 -16.34 -7.24
CA ASP A 125 1.16 -17.73 -7.01
C ASP A 125 0.44 -17.92 -5.66
N ALA A 126 0.83 -17.15 -4.65
CA ALA A 126 0.15 -17.13 -3.35
C ALA A 126 -1.21 -16.39 -3.36
N GLY A 127 -1.54 -15.67 -4.43
CA GLY A 127 -2.79 -14.93 -4.59
C GLY A 127 -2.94 -13.72 -3.65
N VAL A 128 -1.83 -13.18 -3.12
CA VAL A 128 -1.84 -12.02 -2.22
C VAL A 128 -1.79 -10.71 -3.00
N THR A 129 -2.32 -9.63 -2.43
CA THR A 129 -2.20 -8.29 -3.00
C THR A 129 -0.82 -7.72 -2.70
N ILE A 130 -0.14 -7.17 -3.71
CA ILE A 130 1.18 -6.57 -3.58
C ILE A 130 1.03 -5.07 -3.32
N PHE A 131 1.56 -4.58 -2.21
CA PHE A 131 1.73 -3.16 -1.96
C PHE A 131 3.18 -2.80 -2.23
N THR A 132 3.45 -1.87 -3.15
CA THR A 132 4.82 -1.55 -3.52
C THR A 132 5.09 -0.05 -3.52
N GLU A 133 6.25 0.32 -2.97
CA GLU A 133 6.75 1.70 -3.01
C GLU A 133 7.73 1.90 -4.17
N GLY A 134 7.89 3.16 -4.58
CA GLY A 134 8.88 3.58 -5.57
C GLY A 134 8.27 4.03 -6.90
N ASP A 135 9.14 4.26 -7.87
CA ASP A 135 8.77 4.81 -9.18
C ASP A 135 7.95 3.81 -10.00
N VAL A 136 6.70 4.15 -10.26
CA VAL A 136 5.75 3.33 -11.03
C VAL A 136 6.29 2.97 -12.44
N ARG A 137 7.12 3.83 -13.05
CA ARG A 137 7.72 3.61 -14.37
C ARG A 137 8.78 2.50 -14.37
N LYS A 138 9.43 2.28 -13.22
CA LYS A 138 10.41 1.21 -13.03
C LYS A 138 9.74 -0.09 -12.60
N ILE A 139 8.79 -0.01 -11.67
CA ILE A 139 8.15 -1.17 -11.04
C ILE A 139 7.06 -1.75 -11.94
N GLY A 140 6.22 -0.90 -12.53
CA GLY A 140 5.07 -1.33 -13.32
C GLY A 140 5.43 -2.28 -14.47
N PRO A 141 6.46 -1.99 -15.30
CA PRO A 141 6.87 -2.90 -16.37
C PRO A 141 7.26 -4.30 -15.90
N ALA A 142 7.86 -4.43 -14.69
CA ALA A 142 8.24 -5.73 -14.12
C ALA A 142 7.04 -6.54 -13.60
N LEU A 143 5.88 -5.92 -13.43
CA LEU A 143 4.64 -6.54 -12.93
C LEU A 143 3.62 -6.80 -14.04
N ARG A 144 3.84 -6.26 -15.24
CA ARG A 144 2.90 -6.41 -16.36
C ARG A 144 2.80 -7.86 -16.83
N GLY A 145 1.57 -8.26 -17.21
CA GLY A 145 1.29 -9.59 -17.77
C GLY A 145 1.31 -10.73 -16.75
N LEU A 146 1.52 -10.42 -15.45
CA LEU A 146 1.57 -11.44 -14.40
C LEU A 146 0.21 -11.70 -13.73
N GLY A 147 -0.83 -10.92 -14.05
CA GLY A 147 -2.14 -11.01 -13.40
C GLY A 147 -2.10 -10.58 -11.91
N ALA A 148 -1.08 -9.84 -11.51
CA ALA A 148 -0.88 -9.41 -10.14
C ALA A 148 -1.92 -8.36 -9.71
N ARG A 149 -2.40 -8.45 -8.47
CA ARG A 149 -3.12 -7.37 -7.80
C ARG A 149 -2.10 -6.47 -7.09
N VAL A 150 -1.99 -5.22 -7.52
CA VAL A 150 -0.93 -4.31 -7.08
C VAL A 150 -1.52 -2.97 -6.64
N VAL A 151 -1.04 -2.46 -5.51
CA VAL A 151 -1.24 -1.06 -5.09
C VAL A 151 0.11 -0.36 -5.15
N PHE A 152 0.28 0.55 -6.10
CA PHE A 152 1.44 1.44 -6.17
C PHE A 152 1.29 2.55 -5.14
N LEU A 153 2.13 2.54 -4.11
CA LEU A 153 2.04 3.48 -2.98
C LEU A 153 2.57 4.87 -3.33
N ASP A 154 3.47 4.97 -4.31
CA ASP A 154 4.22 6.17 -4.65
C ASP A 154 4.02 6.66 -6.09
N THR A 155 2.84 6.43 -6.68
CA THR A 155 2.54 7.02 -7.99
C THR A 155 2.54 8.55 -7.87
N HIS A 156 3.63 9.17 -8.30
CA HIS A 156 3.77 10.62 -8.29
C HIS A 156 2.93 11.24 -9.40
N PHE A 157 2.32 12.39 -9.14
CA PHE A 157 1.45 13.05 -10.13
C PHE A 157 2.16 13.36 -11.46
N TYR A 158 3.48 13.57 -11.48
CA TYR A 158 4.25 13.70 -12.73
C TYR A 158 4.31 12.41 -13.56
N HIS A 159 4.06 11.26 -12.95
CA HIS A 159 4.08 9.93 -13.59
C HIS A 159 2.68 9.34 -13.74
N LEU A 160 1.66 10.17 -13.55
CA LEU A 160 0.25 9.75 -13.60
C LEU A 160 -0.09 9.16 -14.98
N GLY A 161 0.40 9.76 -16.05
CA GLY A 161 0.21 9.26 -17.42
C GLY A 161 0.77 7.84 -17.61
N ASP A 162 1.95 7.57 -17.06
CA ASP A 162 2.57 6.23 -17.14
C ASP A 162 1.73 5.20 -16.38
N PHE A 163 1.23 5.55 -15.18
CA PHE A 163 0.31 4.68 -14.44
C PHE A 163 -0.97 4.39 -15.24
N VAL A 164 -1.62 5.42 -15.79
CA VAL A 164 -2.87 5.28 -16.57
C VAL A 164 -2.66 4.36 -17.79
N VAL A 165 -1.57 4.56 -18.54
CA VAL A 165 -1.24 3.73 -19.72
C VAL A 165 -1.09 2.26 -19.33
N MET A 166 -0.43 1.96 -18.21
CA MET A 166 -0.27 0.58 -17.74
C MET A 166 -1.59 0.01 -17.19
N ALA A 167 -2.32 0.77 -16.37
CA ALA A 167 -3.55 0.34 -15.72
C ALA A 167 -4.70 0.06 -16.70
N ARG A 168 -4.67 0.63 -17.92
CA ARG A 168 -5.62 0.30 -18.98
C ARG A 168 -5.49 -1.16 -19.46
N GLY A 169 -4.26 -1.71 -19.43
CA GLY A 169 -4.00 -3.10 -19.82
C GLY A 169 -3.96 -4.08 -18.64
N GLU A 170 -3.84 -3.58 -17.41
CA GLU A 170 -3.65 -4.37 -16.20
C GLU A 170 -4.78 -4.09 -15.21
N THR A 171 -5.79 -4.95 -15.22
CA THR A 171 -6.98 -4.78 -14.36
C THR A 171 -6.67 -4.88 -12.87
N GLY A 172 -5.56 -5.47 -12.49
CA GLY A 172 -5.09 -5.57 -11.11
C GLY A 172 -4.29 -4.38 -10.59
N PHE A 173 -4.00 -3.35 -11.42
CA PHE A 173 -3.19 -2.20 -10.99
C PHE A 173 -4.03 -1.11 -10.35
N HIS A 174 -3.66 -0.74 -9.13
CA HIS A 174 -4.28 0.33 -8.32
C HIS A 174 -3.21 1.31 -7.85
N THR A 175 -3.61 2.49 -7.45
CA THR A 175 -2.69 3.50 -6.93
C THR A 175 -3.20 4.16 -5.65
N SER A 176 -2.26 4.45 -4.75
CA SER A 176 -2.50 5.25 -3.56
C SER A 176 -2.71 6.72 -3.90
N THR A 177 -3.57 7.40 -3.15
CA THR A 177 -3.86 8.83 -3.35
C THR A 177 -2.76 9.76 -2.86
N ARG A 178 -1.81 9.29 -2.06
CA ARG A 178 -0.83 10.13 -1.36
C ARG A 178 -0.08 11.10 -2.27
N MET A 179 0.53 10.60 -3.32
CA MET A 179 1.40 11.38 -4.23
C MET A 179 0.65 11.99 -5.42
N LEU A 180 -0.66 11.77 -5.53
CA LEU A 180 -1.51 12.37 -6.56
C LEU A 180 -1.88 13.81 -6.16
N THR A 181 -0.89 14.69 -6.07
CA THR A 181 -1.02 16.08 -5.58
C THR A 181 -1.22 17.11 -6.68
N GLY A 182 -1.13 16.69 -7.94
CA GLY A 182 -1.38 17.58 -9.08
C GLY A 182 -2.86 17.91 -9.24
N PRO A 183 -3.17 19.00 -9.95
CA PRO A 183 -4.56 19.33 -10.28
C PRO A 183 -5.27 18.15 -10.93
N ASP A 184 -6.50 17.88 -10.49
CA ASP A 184 -7.40 16.89 -11.08
C ASP A 184 -6.84 15.45 -11.15
N SER A 185 -5.76 15.14 -10.39
CA SER A 185 -5.10 13.84 -10.49
C SER A 185 -6.01 12.67 -10.12
N LEU A 186 -6.92 12.85 -9.15
CA LEU A 186 -7.88 11.82 -8.76
C LEU A 186 -8.94 11.64 -9.85
N GLU A 187 -9.44 12.76 -10.38
CA GLU A 187 -10.44 12.79 -11.44
C GLU A 187 -9.91 12.19 -12.75
N ILE A 188 -8.64 12.43 -13.07
CA ILE A 188 -7.97 11.83 -14.24
C ILE A 188 -7.95 10.30 -14.09
N VAL A 189 -7.53 9.76 -12.94
CA VAL A 189 -7.56 8.30 -12.72
C VAL A 189 -8.98 7.77 -12.83
N ALA A 190 -9.95 8.42 -12.17
CA ALA A 190 -11.35 7.99 -12.21
C ALA A 190 -11.93 7.97 -13.62
N THR A 191 -11.61 8.98 -14.45
CA THR A 191 -12.09 9.09 -15.83
C THR A 191 -11.41 8.07 -16.76
N GLU A 192 -10.11 7.88 -16.62
CA GLU A 192 -9.29 7.14 -17.59
C GLU A 192 -9.27 5.63 -17.36
N VAL A 193 -9.35 5.20 -16.09
CA VAL A 193 -9.25 3.79 -15.70
C VAL A 193 -10.26 3.36 -14.63
N GLY A 194 -11.05 4.29 -14.11
CA GLY A 194 -12.08 4.05 -13.09
C GLY A 194 -11.62 4.41 -11.67
N ALA A 195 -12.55 4.96 -10.87
CA ALA A 195 -12.30 5.29 -9.45
C ALA A 195 -12.01 4.06 -8.59
N ASP A 196 -12.35 2.86 -9.05
CA ASP A 196 -12.01 1.59 -8.42
C ASP A 196 -10.50 1.30 -8.41
N ARG A 197 -9.70 2.08 -9.16
CA ARG A 197 -8.23 2.01 -9.17
C ARG A 197 -7.57 2.90 -8.12
N LEU A 198 -8.34 3.74 -7.43
CA LEU A 198 -7.85 4.62 -6.37
C LEU A 198 -8.01 3.96 -5.01
N VAL A 199 -6.98 4.08 -4.16
CA VAL A 199 -7.02 3.62 -2.77
C VAL A 199 -6.50 4.75 -1.88
N LEU A 200 -7.23 5.10 -0.81
CA LEU A 200 -6.73 6.08 0.14
C LEU A 200 -5.46 5.57 0.80
N GLY A 201 -4.38 6.32 0.66
CA GLY A 201 -3.12 6.03 1.33
C GLY A 201 -2.46 7.32 1.77
N CYS A 202 -2.04 7.38 3.03
CA CYS A 202 -1.50 8.58 3.66
C CYS A 202 -0.05 8.45 4.09
N ARG A 203 0.48 7.22 4.21
CA ARG A 203 1.76 6.90 4.86
C ARG A 203 1.80 7.43 6.31
N THR A 204 0.68 7.18 7.00
CA THR A 204 0.51 7.58 8.40
C THR A 204 1.58 6.94 9.29
N PRO A 205 2.26 7.69 10.19
CA PRO A 205 2.12 9.11 10.50
C PRO A 205 3.20 10.01 9.84
N PHE A 206 3.93 9.53 8.84
CA PHE A 206 5.12 10.20 8.29
C PHE A 206 4.80 11.32 7.31
N HIS A 207 3.60 11.35 6.74
CA HIS A 207 3.09 12.40 5.87
C HIS A 207 1.84 13.08 6.46
N GLU A 208 1.47 14.22 5.87
CA GLU A 208 0.30 15.01 6.28
C GLU A 208 -1.00 14.32 5.87
N SER A 209 -1.44 13.36 6.67
CA SER A 209 -2.66 12.56 6.42
C SER A 209 -3.90 13.45 6.24
N GLN A 210 -3.99 14.57 6.98
CA GLN A 210 -5.10 15.52 6.86
C GLN A 210 -5.19 16.14 5.47
N ALA A 211 -4.06 16.49 4.86
CA ALA A 211 -4.03 17.05 3.50
C ALA A 211 -4.51 16.03 2.46
N VAL A 212 -4.11 14.76 2.59
CA VAL A 212 -4.52 13.68 1.70
C VAL A 212 -6.02 13.41 1.82
N VAL A 213 -6.52 13.27 3.04
CA VAL A 213 -7.95 13.07 3.32
C VAL A 213 -8.77 14.25 2.80
N ARG A 214 -8.36 15.48 3.11
CA ARG A 214 -9.06 16.67 2.65
C ARG A 214 -9.15 16.73 1.14
N ARG A 215 -8.04 16.45 0.43
CA ARG A 215 -8.03 16.43 -1.04
C ARG A 215 -9.04 15.42 -1.61
N LEU A 216 -9.13 14.21 -1.04
CA LEU A 216 -10.14 13.24 -1.44
C LEU A 216 -11.56 13.78 -1.20
N LEU A 217 -11.84 14.27 0.01
CA LEU A 217 -13.19 14.73 0.38
C LEU A 217 -13.64 15.99 -0.34
N THR A 218 -12.70 16.80 -0.87
CA THR A 218 -13.00 18.04 -1.63
C THR A 218 -12.76 17.88 -3.13
N SER A 219 -12.45 16.67 -3.60
CA SER A 219 -12.34 16.38 -5.03
C SER A 219 -13.68 16.50 -5.75
N ARG A 220 -13.64 16.49 -7.08
CA ARG A 220 -14.86 16.47 -7.91
C ARG A 220 -15.36 15.05 -8.20
N LEU A 221 -14.84 14.05 -7.52
CA LEU A 221 -15.39 12.70 -7.53
C LEU A 221 -16.80 12.70 -6.93
N SER A 222 -17.67 11.84 -7.44
CA SER A 222 -18.98 11.64 -6.84
C SER A 222 -18.87 11.09 -5.41
N PRO A 223 -19.90 11.26 -4.57
CA PRO A 223 -19.88 10.69 -3.20
C PRO A 223 -19.61 9.17 -3.18
N GLU A 224 -20.10 8.45 -4.19
CA GLU A 224 -19.86 7.00 -4.32
C GLU A 224 -18.39 6.69 -4.67
N GLU A 225 -17.76 7.46 -5.56
CA GLU A 225 -16.35 7.31 -5.90
C GLU A 225 -15.45 7.68 -4.72
N ILE A 226 -15.82 8.71 -3.94
CA ILE A 226 -15.13 9.05 -2.69
C ILE A 226 -15.22 7.90 -1.69
N ALA A 227 -16.39 7.29 -1.49
CA ALA A 227 -16.56 6.14 -0.60
C ALA A 227 -15.75 4.92 -1.09
N ARG A 228 -15.78 4.65 -2.40
CA ARG A 228 -14.97 3.58 -3.01
C ARG A 228 -13.48 3.81 -2.75
N THR A 229 -12.97 4.98 -3.05
CA THR A 229 -11.56 5.35 -2.84
C THR A 229 -11.18 5.35 -1.36
N GLY A 230 -12.07 5.84 -0.51
CA GLY A 230 -11.86 5.95 0.93
C GLY A 230 -11.72 4.62 1.66
N SER A 231 -12.46 3.59 1.24
CA SER A 231 -12.43 2.30 1.94
C SER A 231 -12.78 1.08 1.09
N HIS A 232 -13.83 1.12 0.25
CA HIS A 232 -14.36 -0.09 -0.37
C HIS A 232 -13.34 -0.78 -1.30
N ASN A 233 -12.55 -0.01 -2.04
CA ASN A 233 -11.52 -0.56 -2.93
C ASN A 233 -10.44 -1.31 -2.13
N LEU A 234 -10.00 -0.73 -1.00
CA LEU A 234 -9.05 -1.40 -0.12
C LEU A 234 -9.63 -2.69 0.46
N THR A 235 -10.87 -2.64 0.96
CA THR A 235 -11.56 -3.81 1.51
C THR A 235 -11.61 -4.95 0.48
N ARG A 236 -12.03 -4.64 -0.75
CA ARG A 236 -12.11 -5.62 -1.85
C ARG A 236 -10.73 -6.20 -2.21
N LEU A 237 -9.66 -5.39 -2.20
CA LEU A 237 -8.30 -5.85 -2.46
C LEU A 237 -7.77 -6.80 -1.39
N LEU A 238 -8.28 -6.70 -0.17
CA LEU A 238 -7.94 -7.55 0.97
C LEU A 238 -8.84 -8.77 1.12
N GLU A 239 -9.90 -8.92 0.32
CA GLU A 239 -10.70 -10.13 0.25
C GLU A 239 -9.91 -11.26 -0.42
N ARG A 240 -10.19 -12.49 -0.02
CA ARG A 240 -9.63 -13.66 -0.71
C ARG A 240 -10.30 -13.82 -2.07
N PRO A 241 -9.56 -14.22 -3.10
CA PRO A 241 -10.15 -14.60 -4.38
C PRO A 241 -11.11 -15.76 -4.25
#